data_ab11da650c8ab20f96162e61d6039e34
#
_entry.id   ab11da650c8ab20f96162e61d6039e34
#
_cell.length_a   1.000
_cell.length_b   1.000
_cell.length_c   1.000
_cell.angle_alpha   90.00
_cell.angle_beta   90.00
_cell.angle_gamma   90.00
#
_symmetry.space_group_name_H-M   'P 1'
#
loop_
_entity.id
_entity.type
_entity.pdbx_description
1 polymer ?
#
loop_
_entity_poly.entity_id
_entity_poly.type
_entity_poly.pdbx_seq_one_letter_code
_entity_poly.pdbx_strand_id
1 'polypeptide(L)'
;MLAIRNLSAGYGPIEVVRTIDMDVAAGECVALIGWSGSGKTTLLKTVAGLLQASSGAIVYEGFDIIDLPAHQRVARGIAMVPEGRHLFAGMSLHENILVGAHTVEDRDVVARQQELVFELFPILKQRSNQIAGTLSGGEQQMCAIGRALMSRPRLLLIDELSLGLAPIVVTRLVEALISIRKLGTTIVVVEQDASLALSIADRAYIMQRGQIERSAPSAILKNDVAIQRDYLGERQTR
;
A
#
# COMPACT_ATOMS: atom_id res chain seq x y z
N MET A 1 7.91 -7.93 11.86
CA MET A 1 6.57 -7.38 11.61
C MET A 1 5.76 -8.28 10.69
N LEU A 2 6.14 -8.45 9.43
CA LEU A 2 5.53 -9.35 8.46
C LEU A 2 6.59 -10.28 7.89
N ALA A 3 6.32 -11.60 7.82
CA ALA A 3 7.14 -12.59 7.18
C ALA A 3 6.28 -13.48 6.27
N ILE A 4 6.64 -13.58 5.02
CA ILE A 4 5.99 -14.40 4.01
C ILE A 4 6.95 -15.52 3.65
N ARG A 5 6.48 -16.77 3.61
CA ARG A 5 7.32 -17.95 3.35
C ARG A 5 6.67 -18.89 2.33
N ASN A 6 7.37 -19.13 1.24
CA ASN A 6 6.97 -20.05 0.16
C ASN A 6 5.52 -19.79 -0.32
N LEU A 7 5.08 -18.52 -0.34
CA LEU A 7 3.69 -18.16 -0.59
C LEU A 7 3.37 -18.30 -2.07
N SER A 8 2.32 -19.07 -2.38
CA SER A 8 1.70 -19.11 -3.70
C SER A 8 0.24 -18.67 -3.63
N ALA A 9 -0.22 -17.95 -4.66
CA ALA A 9 -1.60 -17.47 -4.76
C ALA A 9 -1.98 -17.18 -6.21
N GLY A 10 -3.30 -17.24 -6.48
CA GLY A 10 -3.80 -17.00 -7.82
C GLY A 10 -5.31 -16.99 -7.89
N TYR A 11 -5.84 -17.06 -9.11
CA TYR A 11 -7.27 -16.98 -9.39
C TYR A 11 -7.74 -18.27 -10.05
N GLY A 12 -8.52 -19.07 -9.32
CA GLY A 12 -8.93 -20.40 -9.77
C GLY A 12 -7.70 -21.28 -10.08
N PRO A 13 -7.59 -21.86 -11.28
CA PRO A 13 -6.44 -22.71 -11.64
C PRO A 13 -5.17 -21.94 -12.03
N ILE A 14 -5.25 -20.61 -12.11
CA ILE A 14 -4.11 -19.77 -12.55
C ILE A 14 -3.33 -19.30 -11.35
N GLU A 15 -2.13 -19.83 -11.15
CA GLU A 15 -1.18 -19.36 -10.14
C GLU A 15 -0.44 -18.12 -10.67
N VAL A 16 -0.61 -17.00 -9.98
CA VAL A 16 -0.03 -15.70 -10.35
C VAL A 16 1.21 -15.39 -9.52
N VAL A 17 1.20 -15.75 -8.25
CA VAL A 17 2.29 -15.57 -7.29
C VAL A 17 2.82 -16.95 -6.93
N ARG A 18 4.15 -17.14 -7.01
CA ARG A 18 4.79 -18.45 -6.90
C ARG A 18 5.95 -18.40 -5.93
N THR A 19 5.86 -19.17 -4.85
CA THR A 19 6.96 -19.40 -3.91
C THR A 19 7.64 -18.10 -3.47
N ILE A 20 6.83 -17.12 -3.01
CA ILE A 20 7.34 -15.83 -2.54
C ILE A 20 7.87 -15.95 -1.13
N ASP A 21 9.10 -15.45 -0.93
CA ASP A 21 9.69 -15.18 0.37
C ASP A 21 9.91 -13.66 0.51
N MET A 22 9.34 -13.04 1.54
CA MET A 22 9.44 -11.62 1.78
C MET A 22 9.38 -11.31 3.29
N ASP A 23 10.22 -10.39 3.74
CA ASP A 23 10.22 -9.89 5.11
C ASP A 23 10.00 -8.38 5.13
N VAL A 24 9.29 -7.89 6.15
CA VAL A 24 9.13 -6.46 6.42
C VAL A 24 9.35 -6.23 7.92
N ALA A 25 10.30 -5.38 8.27
CA ALA A 25 10.56 -5.00 9.65
C ALA A 25 9.53 -3.98 10.16
N ALA A 26 9.38 -3.85 11.48
CA ALA A 26 8.52 -2.82 12.06
C ALA A 26 9.06 -1.41 11.75
N GLY A 27 8.18 -0.51 11.31
CA GLY A 27 8.54 0.87 10.93
C GLY A 27 9.29 0.99 9.59
N GLU A 28 9.53 -0.13 8.90
CA GLU A 28 10.16 -0.13 7.57
C GLU A 28 9.16 0.29 6.49
N CYS A 29 9.64 1.03 5.49
CA CYS A 29 8.94 1.23 4.24
C CYS A 29 9.57 0.32 3.18
N VAL A 30 8.81 -0.63 2.66
CA VAL A 30 9.26 -1.58 1.65
C VAL A 30 8.51 -1.34 0.35
N ALA A 31 9.23 -1.26 -0.76
CA ALA A 31 8.63 -1.21 -2.08
C ALA A 31 8.60 -2.59 -2.74
N LEU A 32 7.52 -2.85 -3.48
CA LEU A 32 7.41 -3.98 -4.40
C LEU A 32 7.32 -3.41 -5.82
N ILE A 33 8.38 -3.59 -6.60
CA ILE A 33 8.56 -3.02 -7.93
C ILE A 33 8.43 -4.13 -8.98
N GLY A 34 7.81 -3.81 -10.10
CA GLY A 34 7.70 -4.75 -11.23
C GLY A 34 6.72 -4.26 -12.28
N TRP A 35 6.81 -4.81 -13.48
CA TRP A 35 5.91 -4.49 -14.58
C TRP A 35 4.45 -4.84 -14.26
N SER A 36 3.52 -4.24 -15.01
CA SER A 36 2.11 -4.65 -14.93
C SER A 36 1.98 -6.15 -15.19
N GLY A 37 1.13 -6.83 -14.41
CA GLY A 37 0.95 -8.29 -14.50
C GLY A 37 2.06 -9.11 -13.83
N SER A 38 3.04 -8.52 -13.14
CA SER A 38 4.06 -9.29 -12.41
C SER A 38 3.57 -9.99 -11.14
N GLY A 39 2.33 -9.70 -10.66
CA GLY A 39 1.71 -10.35 -9.50
C GLY A 39 1.68 -9.50 -8.23
N LYS A 40 2.14 -8.25 -8.24
CA LYS A 40 2.22 -7.34 -7.07
C LYS A 40 0.89 -7.17 -6.34
N THR A 41 -0.15 -6.77 -7.10
CA THR A 41 -1.52 -6.61 -6.57
C THR A 41 -2.06 -7.92 -5.99
N THR A 42 -1.75 -9.06 -6.64
CA THR A 42 -2.15 -10.39 -6.14
C THR A 42 -1.50 -10.68 -4.81
N LEU A 43 -0.20 -10.41 -4.67
CA LEU A 43 0.51 -10.56 -3.39
C LEU A 43 -0.09 -9.67 -2.30
N LEU A 44 -0.32 -8.37 -2.59
CA LEU A 44 -0.94 -7.47 -1.60
C LEU A 44 -2.34 -7.93 -1.19
N LYS A 45 -3.18 -8.33 -2.15
CA LYS A 45 -4.53 -8.85 -1.86
C LYS A 45 -4.46 -10.11 -0.99
N THR A 46 -3.48 -10.99 -1.22
CA THR A 46 -3.28 -12.19 -0.41
C THR A 46 -2.86 -11.82 1.02
N VAL A 47 -1.94 -10.86 1.20
CA VAL A 47 -1.55 -10.35 2.52
C VAL A 47 -2.70 -9.65 3.22
N ALA A 48 -3.56 -8.94 2.50
CA ALA A 48 -4.75 -8.29 3.06
C ALA A 48 -5.90 -9.26 3.37
N GLY A 49 -5.83 -10.54 2.96
CA GLY A 49 -6.88 -11.53 3.12
C GLY A 49 -8.06 -11.37 2.16
N LEU A 50 -7.87 -10.62 1.08
CA LEU A 50 -8.83 -10.43 0.00
C LEU A 50 -8.74 -11.53 -1.07
N LEU A 51 -7.64 -12.28 -1.05
CA LEU A 51 -7.39 -13.44 -1.89
C LEU A 51 -6.81 -14.54 -1.02
N GLN A 52 -7.31 -15.77 -1.18
CA GLN A 52 -6.79 -16.93 -0.45
C GLN A 52 -5.47 -17.39 -1.08
N ALA A 53 -4.49 -17.70 -0.22
CA ALA A 53 -3.28 -18.37 -0.66
C ALA A 53 -3.56 -19.82 -1.05
N SER A 54 -2.83 -20.34 -2.02
CA SER A 54 -2.87 -21.77 -2.38
C SER A 54 -1.88 -22.60 -1.56
N SER A 55 -0.78 -21.98 -1.10
CA SER A 55 0.22 -22.60 -0.24
C SER A 55 1.12 -21.57 0.44
N GLY A 56 1.95 -21.98 1.39
CA GLY A 56 2.90 -21.16 2.10
C GLY A 56 2.41 -20.70 3.46
N ALA A 57 3.01 -19.64 4.00
CA ALA A 57 2.65 -19.05 5.29
C ALA A 57 2.78 -17.52 5.24
N ILE A 58 1.91 -16.83 6.01
CA ILE A 58 1.98 -15.39 6.24
C ILE A 58 1.97 -15.17 7.76
N VAL A 59 3.13 -14.82 8.30
CA VAL A 59 3.29 -14.55 9.73
C VAL A 59 3.31 -13.04 9.94
N TYR A 60 2.37 -12.53 10.72
CA TYR A 60 2.25 -11.14 11.10
C TYR A 60 2.34 -11.01 12.63
N GLU A 61 3.34 -10.27 13.11
CA GLU A 61 3.64 -10.09 14.54
C GLU A 61 3.72 -11.41 15.33
N GLY A 62 4.30 -12.44 14.71
CA GLY A 62 4.48 -13.75 15.32
C GLY A 62 3.28 -14.70 15.19
N PHE A 63 2.17 -14.25 14.60
CA PHE A 63 0.98 -15.07 14.40
C PHE A 63 0.82 -15.43 12.92
N ASP A 64 0.53 -16.69 12.62
CA ASP A 64 0.12 -17.07 11.29
C ASP A 64 -1.28 -16.52 10.99
N ILE A 65 -1.38 -15.79 9.88
CA ILE A 65 -2.63 -15.14 9.45
C ILE A 65 -3.14 -15.67 8.12
N ILE A 66 -2.56 -16.76 7.59
CA ILE A 66 -2.85 -17.22 6.22
C ILE A 66 -4.34 -17.51 6.03
N ASP A 67 -4.99 -18.12 7.01
CA ASP A 67 -6.41 -18.49 6.98
C ASP A 67 -7.34 -17.40 7.56
N LEU A 68 -6.79 -16.28 8.07
CA LEU A 68 -7.61 -15.23 8.62
C LEU A 68 -8.29 -14.42 7.50
N PRO A 69 -9.61 -14.21 7.57
CA PRO A 69 -10.33 -13.36 6.62
C PRO A 69 -9.95 -11.88 6.79
N ALA A 70 -10.17 -11.08 5.72
CA ALA A 70 -9.76 -9.69 5.66
C ALA A 70 -10.19 -8.85 6.87
N HIS A 71 -11.44 -8.97 7.34
CA HIS A 71 -11.94 -8.19 8.49
C HIS A 71 -11.17 -8.47 9.78
N GLN A 72 -10.70 -9.72 10.00
CA GLN A 72 -9.87 -10.05 11.15
C GLN A 72 -8.45 -9.52 11.01
N ARG A 73 -7.92 -9.43 9.78
CA ARG A 73 -6.62 -8.81 9.52
C ARG A 73 -6.68 -7.29 9.74
N VAL A 74 -7.78 -6.64 9.36
CA VAL A 74 -8.02 -5.21 9.68
C VAL A 74 -8.06 -4.99 11.18
N ALA A 75 -8.79 -5.82 11.94
CA ALA A 75 -8.84 -5.75 13.40
C ALA A 75 -7.45 -5.96 14.06
N ARG A 76 -6.53 -6.65 13.39
CA ARG A 76 -5.13 -6.81 13.81
C ARG A 76 -4.22 -5.68 13.36
N GLY A 77 -4.74 -4.66 12.67
CA GLY A 77 -3.99 -3.48 12.25
C GLY A 77 -3.34 -3.59 10.87
N ILE A 78 -3.86 -4.42 9.96
CA ILE A 78 -3.48 -4.44 8.54
C ILE A 78 -4.53 -3.69 7.74
N ALA A 79 -4.16 -2.59 7.08
CA ALA A 79 -5.05 -1.88 6.17
C ALA A 79 -4.49 -1.87 4.74
N MET A 80 -5.38 -1.85 3.75
CA MET A 80 -5.01 -1.78 2.35
C MET A 80 -5.69 -0.61 1.65
N VAL A 81 -4.91 0.15 0.90
CA VAL A 81 -5.37 1.11 -0.11
C VAL A 81 -5.27 0.40 -1.46
N PRO A 82 -6.37 -0.02 -2.07
CA PRO A 82 -6.35 -0.74 -3.33
C PRO A 82 -6.11 0.20 -4.51
N GLU A 83 -5.61 -0.34 -5.62
CA GLU A 83 -5.64 0.32 -6.92
C GLU A 83 -7.08 0.77 -7.24
N GLY A 84 -7.24 1.92 -7.89
CA GLY A 84 -8.56 2.46 -8.23
C GLY A 84 -9.31 3.10 -7.07
N ARG A 85 -8.68 3.24 -5.87
CA ARG A 85 -9.16 4.00 -4.70
C ARG A 85 -10.42 3.43 -4.04
N HIS A 86 -11.34 2.88 -4.79
CA HIS A 86 -12.59 2.23 -4.35
C HIS A 86 -13.37 3.06 -3.30
N LEU A 87 -13.58 4.35 -3.59
CA LEU A 87 -14.42 5.19 -2.76
C LEU A 87 -15.90 4.89 -2.98
N PHE A 88 -16.70 5.14 -1.97
CA PHE A 88 -18.16 5.16 -2.10
C PHE A 88 -18.56 6.47 -2.79
N ALA A 89 -18.70 6.44 -4.10
CA ALA A 89 -18.83 7.63 -4.95
C ALA A 89 -20.05 8.51 -4.61
N GLY A 90 -21.13 7.92 -4.09
CA GLY A 90 -22.35 8.64 -3.67
C GLY A 90 -22.31 9.21 -2.24
N MET A 91 -21.27 8.88 -1.46
CA MET A 91 -21.09 9.40 -0.10
C MET A 91 -20.19 10.64 -0.13
N SER A 92 -20.32 11.48 0.88
CA SER A 92 -19.38 12.59 1.09
C SER A 92 -17.96 12.08 1.40
N LEU A 93 -16.98 12.97 1.27
CA LEU A 93 -15.60 12.67 1.65
C LEU A 93 -15.51 12.30 3.12
N HIS A 94 -16.20 13.06 4.00
CA HIS A 94 -16.25 12.80 5.43
C HIS A 94 -16.79 11.40 5.75
N GLU A 95 -17.90 11.02 5.15
CA GLU A 95 -18.49 9.69 5.33
C GLU A 95 -17.53 8.59 4.85
N ASN A 96 -16.87 8.77 3.68
CA ASN A 96 -15.87 7.86 3.21
C ASN A 96 -14.72 7.63 4.21
N ILE A 97 -14.22 8.71 4.83
CA ILE A 97 -13.17 8.62 5.86
C ILE A 97 -13.71 7.85 7.08
N LEU A 98 -14.89 8.19 7.57
CA LEU A 98 -15.46 7.56 8.77
C LEU A 98 -15.72 6.05 8.61
N VAL A 99 -16.06 5.57 7.40
CA VAL A 99 -16.19 4.13 7.15
C VAL A 99 -14.92 3.37 7.55
N GLY A 100 -13.74 3.98 7.41
CA GLY A 100 -12.46 3.38 7.82
C GLY A 100 -12.33 3.12 9.32
N ALA A 101 -13.13 3.78 10.15
CA ALA A 101 -13.10 3.64 11.60
C ALA A 101 -14.01 2.51 12.15
N HIS A 102 -14.64 1.70 11.29
CA HIS A 102 -15.65 0.71 11.69
C HIS A 102 -15.16 -0.34 12.72
N THR A 103 -13.85 -0.52 12.86
CA THR A 103 -13.23 -1.41 13.86
C THR A 103 -12.83 -0.69 15.16
N VAL A 104 -13.05 0.63 15.26
CA VAL A 104 -12.65 1.45 16.40
C VAL A 104 -13.90 1.89 17.15
N GLU A 105 -14.09 1.36 18.35
CA GLU A 105 -15.29 1.60 19.17
C GLU A 105 -15.23 2.96 19.92
N ASP A 106 -14.04 3.38 20.33
CA ASP A 106 -13.82 4.61 21.09
C ASP A 106 -13.94 5.86 20.19
N ARG A 107 -14.98 6.64 20.42
CA ARG A 107 -15.28 7.86 19.66
C ARG A 107 -14.20 8.95 19.77
N ASP A 108 -13.54 9.04 20.92
CA ASP A 108 -12.45 10.02 21.11
C ASP A 108 -11.21 9.59 20.30
N VAL A 109 -10.97 8.29 20.19
CA VAL A 109 -9.92 7.74 19.32
C VAL A 109 -10.25 8.03 17.86
N VAL A 110 -11.50 7.83 17.44
CA VAL A 110 -11.95 8.14 16.07
C VAL A 110 -11.76 9.62 15.75
N ALA A 111 -12.16 10.52 16.68
CA ALA A 111 -12.01 11.96 16.50
C ALA A 111 -10.53 12.38 16.36
N ARG A 112 -9.65 11.87 17.24
CA ARG A 112 -8.20 12.14 17.14
C ARG A 112 -7.60 11.61 15.84
N GLN A 113 -8.02 10.42 15.40
CA GLN A 113 -7.53 9.86 14.15
C GLN A 113 -7.99 10.64 12.92
N GLN A 114 -9.21 11.16 12.96
CA GLN A 114 -9.75 12.03 11.91
C GLN A 114 -8.98 13.36 11.83
N GLU A 115 -8.66 13.99 12.96
CA GLU A 115 -7.85 15.21 12.96
C GLU A 115 -6.45 14.92 12.39
N LEU A 116 -5.81 13.80 12.74
CA LEU A 116 -4.54 13.39 12.14
C LEU A 116 -4.65 13.26 10.60
N VAL A 117 -5.73 12.66 10.09
CA VAL A 117 -5.97 12.56 8.64
C VAL A 117 -6.10 13.95 8.01
N PHE A 118 -6.75 14.89 8.67
CA PHE A 118 -6.90 16.26 8.19
C PHE A 118 -5.63 17.09 8.30
N GLU A 119 -4.75 16.80 9.27
CA GLU A 119 -3.41 17.37 9.34
C GLU A 119 -2.53 16.88 8.20
N LEU A 120 -2.58 15.59 7.89
CA LEU A 120 -1.85 15.00 6.76
C LEU A 120 -2.36 15.49 5.41
N PHE A 121 -3.67 15.70 5.30
CA PHE A 121 -4.36 16.09 4.07
C PHE A 121 -5.35 17.24 4.31
N PRO A 122 -4.90 18.50 4.48
CA PRO A 122 -5.79 19.63 4.82
C PRO A 122 -6.92 19.85 3.82
N ILE A 123 -6.72 19.52 2.56
CA ILE A 123 -7.74 19.62 1.51
C ILE A 123 -8.98 18.75 1.81
N LEU A 124 -8.79 17.61 2.50
CA LEU A 124 -9.89 16.74 2.88
C LEU A 124 -10.81 17.40 3.91
N LYS A 125 -10.26 18.19 4.84
CA LYS A 125 -11.05 18.98 5.80
C LYS A 125 -11.87 20.04 5.09
N GLN A 126 -11.26 20.77 4.15
CA GLN A 126 -11.92 21.83 3.39
C GLN A 126 -13.07 21.32 2.52
N ARG A 127 -12.96 20.08 2.02
CA ARG A 127 -13.92 19.46 1.12
C ARG A 127 -14.75 18.34 1.77
N SER A 128 -14.81 18.30 3.10
CA SER A 128 -15.41 17.21 3.88
C SER A 128 -16.85 16.85 3.44
N ASN A 129 -17.65 17.84 3.07
CA ASN A 129 -19.03 17.65 2.62
C ASN A 129 -19.18 17.38 1.11
N GLN A 130 -18.08 17.43 0.33
CA GLN A 130 -18.13 17.19 -1.10
C GLN A 130 -18.35 15.70 -1.39
N ILE A 131 -19.19 15.39 -2.38
CA ILE A 131 -19.44 14.02 -2.84
C ILE A 131 -18.16 13.43 -3.44
N ALA A 132 -17.75 12.27 -2.96
CA ALA A 132 -16.46 11.66 -3.29
C ALA A 132 -16.26 11.38 -4.79
N GLY A 133 -17.34 11.07 -5.51
CA GLY A 133 -17.29 10.87 -6.96
C GLY A 133 -16.94 12.13 -7.77
N THR A 134 -17.06 13.34 -7.17
CA THR A 134 -16.75 14.63 -7.82
C THR A 134 -15.34 15.15 -7.51
N LEU A 135 -14.60 14.45 -6.65
CA LEU A 135 -13.22 14.81 -6.29
C LEU A 135 -12.25 14.56 -7.46
N SER A 136 -11.17 15.34 -7.52
CA SER A 136 -10.06 15.04 -8.42
C SER A 136 -9.40 13.70 -8.06
N GLY A 137 -8.69 13.08 -9.02
CA GLY A 137 -8.01 11.82 -8.77
C GLY A 137 -7.04 11.85 -7.57
N GLY A 138 -6.35 12.97 -7.38
CA GLY A 138 -5.46 13.16 -6.23
C GLY A 138 -6.19 13.25 -4.90
N GLU A 139 -7.30 13.98 -4.85
CA GLU A 139 -8.13 14.09 -3.64
C GLU A 139 -8.79 12.75 -3.30
N GLN A 140 -9.21 11.99 -4.31
CA GLN A 140 -9.71 10.62 -4.11
C GLN A 140 -8.62 9.70 -3.52
N GLN A 141 -7.36 9.82 -3.99
CA GLN A 141 -6.24 9.03 -3.45
C GLN A 141 -5.95 9.40 -2.00
N MET A 142 -5.91 10.70 -1.68
CA MET A 142 -5.76 11.18 -0.30
C MET A 142 -6.90 10.68 0.59
N CYS A 143 -8.14 10.71 0.10
CA CYS A 143 -9.31 10.18 0.81
C CYS A 143 -9.20 8.66 1.05
N ALA A 144 -8.75 7.88 0.08
CA ALA A 144 -8.57 6.44 0.22
C ALA A 144 -7.48 6.10 1.26
N ILE A 145 -6.37 6.84 1.27
CA ILE A 145 -5.32 6.71 2.30
C ILE A 145 -5.88 7.15 3.67
N GLY A 146 -6.56 8.30 3.73
CA GLY A 146 -7.22 8.79 4.95
C GLY A 146 -8.19 7.77 5.54
N ARG A 147 -9.04 7.16 4.71
CA ARG A 147 -9.94 6.08 5.12
C ARG A 147 -9.18 4.88 5.69
N ALA A 148 -8.09 4.45 5.06
CA ALA A 148 -7.28 3.35 5.56
C ALA A 148 -6.65 3.68 6.92
N LEU A 149 -6.20 4.92 7.13
CA LEU A 149 -5.59 5.38 8.37
C LEU A 149 -6.59 5.40 9.55
N MET A 150 -7.89 5.55 9.30
CA MET A 150 -8.90 5.56 10.35
C MET A 150 -8.95 4.26 11.16
N SER A 151 -8.54 3.13 10.59
CA SER A 151 -8.41 1.85 11.33
C SER A 151 -7.17 1.79 12.23
N ARG A 152 -6.32 2.83 12.26
CA ARG A 152 -5.05 2.89 13.00
C ARG A 152 -4.10 1.73 12.65
N PRO A 153 -3.76 1.58 11.38
CA PRO A 153 -3.00 0.43 10.93
C PRO A 153 -1.57 0.45 11.47
N ARG A 154 -1.06 -0.71 11.86
CA ARG A 154 0.37 -0.94 12.10
C ARG A 154 1.10 -1.33 10.82
N LEU A 155 0.36 -1.92 9.87
CA LEU A 155 0.83 -2.23 8.52
C LEU A 155 -0.13 -1.64 7.49
N LEU A 156 0.37 -0.72 6.68
CA LEU A 156 -0.36 -0.09 5.58
C LEU A 156 0.16 -0.63 4.25
N LEU A 157 -0.72 -1.28 3.50
CA LEU A 157 -0.48 -1.80 2.17
C LEU A 157 -1.04 -0.81 1.15
N ILE A 158 -0.24 -0.36 0.18
CA ILE A 158 -0.67 0.60 -0.85
C ILE A 158 -0.40 0.02 -2.22
N ASP A 159 -1.45 -0.12 -3.01
CA ASP A 159 -1.37 -0.62 -4.39
C ASP A 159 -1.46 0.55 -5.37
N GLU A 160 -0.38 0.79 -6.14
CA GLU A 160 -0.27 1.85 -7.15
C GLU A 160 -0.57 3.27 -6.57
N LEU A 161 0.37 3.78 -5.74
CA LEU A 161 0.24 5.09 -5.08
C LEU A 161 0.04 6.25 -6.06
N SER A 162 0.81 6.25 -7.17
CA SER A 162 0.97 7.40 -8.08
C SER A 162 0.18 7.30 -9.37
N LEU A 163 -0.48 6.18 -9.63
CA LEU A 163 -1.11 5.89 -10.93
C LEU A 163 -2.11 6.99 -11.36
N GLY A 164 -1.82 7.63 -12.51
CA GLY A 164 -2.68 8.64 -13.12
C GLY A 164 -2.76 9.96 -12.35
N LEU A 165 -1.78 10.25 -11.48
CA LEU A 165 -1.73 11.48 -10.69
C LEU A 165 -0.71 12.48 -11.24
N ALA A 166 -1.02 13.76 -11.05
CA ALA A 166 -0.08 14.83 -11.38
C ALA A 166 1.12 14.83 -10.41
N PRO A 167 2.35 15.19 -10.87
CA PRO A 167 3.56 15.15 -10.04
C PRO A 167 3.44 15.89 -8.71
N ILE A 168 2.79 17.04 -8.69
CA ILE A 168 2.58 17.83 -7.47
C ILE A 168 1.74 17.08 -6.42
N VAL A 169 0.80 16.25 -6.85
CA VAL A 169 -0.03 15.42 -5.97
C VAL A 169 0.82 14.28 -5.42
N VAL A 170 1.62 13.64 -6.27
CA VAL A 170 2.54 12.55 -5.86
C VAL A 170 3.49 13.05 -4.78
N THR A 171 4.08 14.24 -4.93
CA THR A 171 4.94 14.85 -3.90
C THR A 171 4.23 14.95 -2.55
N ARG A 172 2.98 15.44 -2.53
CA ARG A 172 2.19 15.54 -1.28
C ARG A 172 1.89 14.18 -0.66
N LEU A 173 1.61 13.17 -1.48
CA LEU A 173 1.39 11.80 -0.99
C LEU A 173 2.67 11.22 -0.37
N VAL A 174 3.83 11.45 -0.98
CA VAL A 174 5.13 11.04 -0.43
C VAL A 174 5.41 11.71 0.93
N GLU A 175 5.18 13.01 1.05
CA GLU A 175 5.34 13.75 2.31
C GLU A 175 4.42 13.18 3.41
N ALA A 176 3.18 12.86 3.05
CA ALA A 176 2.24 12.22 3.97
C ALA A 176 2.71 10.82 4.39
N LEU A 177 3.21 9.99 3.46
CA LEU A 177 3.74 8.66 3.79
C LEU A 177 4.96 8.74 4.72
N ILE A 178 5.85 9.70 4.51
CA ILE A 178 6.98 9.96 5.41
C ILE A 178 6.47 10.30 6.83
N SER A 179 5.43 11.12 6.91
CA SER A 179 4.81 11.50 8.19
C SER A 179 4.12 10.32 8.87
N ILE A 180 3.36 9.52 8.13
CA ILE A 180 2.70 8.29 8.60
C ILE A 180 3.73 7.31 9.15
N ARG A 181 4.85 7.14 8.45
CA ARG A 181 5.95 6.28 8.88
C ARG A 181 6.59 6.77 10.19
N LYS A 182 6.80 8.09 10.36
CA LYS A 182 7.33 8.69 11.60
C LYS A 182 6.43 8.42 12.81
N LEU A 183 5.14 8.17 12.59
CA LEU A 183 4.19 7.76 13.63
C LEU A 183 4.29 6.26 13.97
N GLY A 184 5.20 5.51 13.33
CA GLY A 184 5.46 4.10 13.60
C GLY A 184 4.72 3.12 12.70
N THR A 185 3.96 3.58 11.70
CA THR A 185 3.30 2.70 10.74
C THR A 185 4.32 2.09 9.77
N THR A 186 4.27 0.77 9.63
CA THR A 186 5.01 0.01 8.62
C THR A 186 4.29 0.12 7.29
N ILE A 187 5.01 0.31 6.19
CA ILE A 187 4.41 0.55 4.87
C ILE A 187 4.95 -0.47 3.86
N VAL A 188 4.06 -1.09 3.10
CA VAL A 188 4.39 -1.80 1.87
C VAL A 188 3.72 -1.07 0.72
N VAL A 189 4.51 -0.52 -0.19
CA VAL A 189 4.01 0.19 -1.37
C VAL A 189 4.33 -0.61 -2.64
N VAL A 190 3.32 -0.79 -3.46
CA VAL A 190 3.46 -1.35 -4.82
C VAL A 190 3.51 -0.19 -5.80
N GLU A 191 4.48 -0.22 -6.69
CA GLU A 191 4.65 0.80 -7.71
C GLU A 191 5.22 0.23 -9.01
N GLN A 192 4.85 0.85 -10.13
CA GLN A 192 5.46 0.61 -11.42
C GLN A 192 6.61 1.61 -11.67
N ASP A 193 6.48 2.83 -11.16
CA ASP A 193 7.56 3.82 -11.18
C ASP A 193 8.62 3.46 -10.13
N ALA A 194 9.68 2.80 -10.59
CA ALA A 194 10.78 2.40 -9.74
C ALA A 194 11.52 3.60 -9.12
N SER A 195 11.58 4.74 -9.81
CA SER A 195 12.22 5.96 -9.29
C SER A 195 11.48 6.46 -8.04
N LEU A 196 10.16 6.57 -8.15
CA LEU A 196 9.31 6.93 -7.03
C LEU A 196 9.43 5.91 -5.88
N ALA A 197 9.23 4.62 -6.19
CA ALA A 197 9.30 3.54 -5.21
C ALA A 197 10.60 3.56 -4.41
N LEU A 198 11.74 3.63 -5.10
CA LEU A 198 13.05 3.68 -4.48
C LEU A 198 13.30 4.99 -3.72
N SER A 199 12.60 6.09 -4.06
CA SER A 199 12.75 7.37 -3.36
C SER A 199 12.16 7.37 -1.95
N ILE A 200 11.12 6.54 -1.71
CA ILE A 200 10.35 6.50 -0.46
C ILE A 200 10.65 5.29 0.41
N ALA A 201 11.12 4.19 -0.18
CA ALA A 201 11.36 2.94 0.52
C ALA A 201 12.80 2.80 1.02
N ASP A 202 12.97 2.11 2.15
CA ASP A 202 14.28 1.72 2.67
C ASP A 202 14.90 0.61 1.84
N ARG A 203 14.04 -0.33 1.41
CA ARG A 203 14.39 -1.54 0.67
C ARG A 203 13.31 -1.84 -0.35
N ALA A 204 13.69 -2.46 -1.45
CA ALA A 204 12.72 -2.91 -2.43
C ALA A 204 12.93 -4.37 -2.83
N TYR A 205 11.83 -4.99 -3.21
CA TYR A 205 11.75 -6.28 -3.88
C TYR A 205 11.38 -6.05 -5.34
N ILE A 206 12.14 -6.67 -6.25
CA ILE A 206 11.86 -6.66 -7.67
C ILE A 206 11.09 -7.92 -8.00
N MET A 207 9.88 -7.75 -8.50
CA MET A 207 8.97 -8.85 -8.81
C MET A 207 8.79 -9.00 -10.32
N GLN A 208 9.01 -10.21 -10.82
CA GLN A 208 8.83 -10.56 -12.22
C GLN A 208 8.14 -11.93 -12.33
N ARG A 209 7.14 -12.04 -13.20
CA ARG A 209 6.43 -13.30 -13.52
C ARG A 209 5.98 -14.11 -12.29
N GLY A 210 5.52 -13.39 -11.25
CA GLY A 210 5.00 -14.02 -10.03
C GLY A 210 6.05 -14.41 -9.00
N GLN A 211 7.33 -14.07 -9.19
CA GLN A 211 8.44 -14.40 -8.30
C GLN A 211 9.21 -13.14 -7.90
N ILE A 212 9.88 -13.18 -6.75
CA ILE A 212 10.87 -12.18 -6.37
C ILE A 212 12.20 -12.57 -6.98
N GLU A 213 12.70 -11.75 -7.89
CA GLU A 213 14.00 -11.97 -8.51
C GLU A 213 15.14 -11.42 -7.66
N ARG A 214 14.88 -10.32 -6.97
CA ARG A 214 15.90 -9.60 -6.23
C ARG A 214 15.32 -8.78 -5.09
N SER A 215 16.07 -8.64 -4.02
CA SER A 215 15.81 -7.67 -2.96
C SER A 215 17.09 -7.02 -2.50
N ALA A 216 17.07 -5.70 -2.28
CA ALA A 216 18.19 -4.97 -1.72
C ALA A 216 17.73 -3.61 -1.14
N PRO A 217 18.56 -2.95 -0.32
CA PRO A 217 18.36 -1.57 0.07
C PRO A 217 18.17 -0.65 -1.13
N SER A 218 17.25 0.30 -1.04
CA SER A 218 16.91 1.22 -2.13
C SER A 218 18.12 2.00 -2.64
N ALA A 219 19.04 2.36 -1.74
CA ALA A 219 20.28 3.05 -2.10
C ALA A 219 21.19 2.21 -3.03
N ILE A 220 21.17 0.89 -2.89
CA ILE A 220 21.91 -0.03 -3.78
C ILE A 220 21.20 -0.14 -5.13
N LEU A 221 19.87 -0.35 -5.12
CA LEU A 221 19.08 -0.54 -6.34
C LEU A 221 19.05 0.71 -7.23
N LYS A 222 19.08 1.91 -6.65
CA LYS A 222 19.19 3.18 -7.41
C LYS A 222 20.45 3.25 -8.29
N ASN A 223 21.53 2.63 -7.86
CA ASN A 223 22.81 2.64 -8.55
C ASN A 223 23.06 1.39 -9.39
N ASP A 224 22.09 0.48 -9.45
CA ASP A 224 22.21 -0.77 -10.20
C ASP A 224 21.89 -0.55 -11.67
N VAL A 225 22.86 -0.82 -12.55
CA VAL A 225 22.77 -0.60 -14.00
C VAL A 225 21.61 -1.40 -14.62
N ALA A 226 21.35 -2.63 -14.16
CA ALA A 226 20.24 -3.43 -14.68
C ALA A 226 18.90 -2.82 -14.30
N ILE A 227 18.74 -2.36 -13.05
CA ILE A 227 17.54 -1.69 -12.57
C ILE A 227 17.33 -0.35 -13.28
N GLN A 228 18.41 0.43 -13.48
CA GLN A 228 18.36 1.69 -14.25
C GLN A 228 17.86 1.45 -15.66
N ARG A 229 18.42 0.47 -16.34
CA ARG A 229 18.03 0.15 -17.72
C ARG A 229 16.60 -0.40 -17.80
N ASP A 230 16.24 -1.35 -16.94
CA ASP A 230 15.00 -2.12 -17.08
C ASP A 230 13.79 -1.43 -16.44
N TYR A 231 14.00 -0.59 -15.41
CA TYR A 231 12.91 0.02 -14.62
C TYR A 231 12.99 1.55 -14.45
N LEU A 232 14.17 2.18 -14.58
CA LEU A 232 14.31 3.63 -14.39
C LEU A 232 14.33 4.41 -15.70
N GLY A 233 14.26 3.73 -16.85
CA GLY A 233 14.05 4.36 -18.14
C GLY A 233 15.18 5.29 -18.56
N GLU A 234 16.46 4.90 -18.45
CA GLU A 234 17.51 5.56 -19.22
C GLU A 234 17.20 5.36 -20.70
N ARG A 235 16.56 6.40 -21.27
CA ARG A 235 16.50 6.54 -22.72
C ARG A 235 17.94 6.54 -23.22
N GLN A 236 18.33 5.45 -23.88
CA GLN A 236 19.46 5.53 -24.76
C GLN A 236 19.16 6.67 -25.75
N THR A 237 19.72 7.84 -25.50
CA THR A 237 19.92 8.86 -26.56
C THR A 237 20.79 8.19 -27.60
N ARG A 238 20.16 7.76 -28.69
CA ARG A 238 20.82 7.50 -29.97
C ARG A 238 21.03 8.82 -30.69
#